data_693007ec12907b72cc23ea065b282bc4
#
_entry.id   693007ec12907b72cc23ea065b282bc4
#
_cell.length_a   1.000
_cell.length_b   1.000
_cell.length_c   1.000
_cell.angle_alpha   90.00
_cell.angle_beta   90.00
_cell.angle_gamma   90.00
#
_symmetry.space_group_name_H-M   'P 1'
#
loop_
_entity.id
_entity.type
_entity.pdbx_description
1 polymer ?
#
loop_
_entity_poly.entity_id
_entity_poly.type
_entity_poly.pdbx_seq_one_letter_code
_entity_poly.pdbx_strand_id
1 'polypeptide(L)'
;MSGEPIRIDPISQPQAEAEDAALEVTEAQERQGEQMSAATIPTHGVMEGGGSYNLHARIPAGGGNLALPYLEDAARSLAVRPGTDPLVLADYGSSQGKNSMAPMRAAIRCLRSRVGNERAVMVVHVDQHANDFNTLFDVLHNDAERYSVDDPNVFPFAIGRSFYENVFPREQVDLGWCSYAAVWLRHIPALIPGHFASVACTGEVRAAFDLQAADDWRLFLSLRARELRVGGRLVVVFPGLSDEGATGFEPLFNSANEILGEMVDERVVGADERKRMVLGAYPRRRAQLLEPFGREDQFQSLSVEHCALFDLPDGAWTDYQLDGNVESLGSRHAAFFRAIFVPSLASAISDAGRRLAFADLLEQKLKRRLCERPAPFHSFVQTMVLAKQAPAVTPPARSSPSK
;
A
#
# COMPACT_ATOMS: atom_id res chain seq x y z
N MET A 1 71.40 -6.21 -18.52
CA MET A 1 70.16 -6.87 -18.93
C MET A 1 69.10 -5.79 -19.05
N SER A 2 68.84 -5.41 -20.28
CA SER A 2 67.96 -4.31 -20.68
C SER A 2 66.53 -4.83 -20.75
N GLY A 3 65.61 -4.25 -19.94
CA GLY A 3 64.20 -4.52 -20.02
C GLY A 3 63.57 -3.54 -21.01
N GLU A 4 62.96 -4.05 -22.08
CA GLU A 4 62.17 -3.26 -23.03
C GLU A 4 60.78 -2.92 -22.41
N PRO A 5 60.22 -1.73 -22.71
CA PRO A 5 58.89 -1.35 -22.25
C PRO A 5 57.79 -2.01 -23.12
N ILE A 6 56.78 -2.52 -22.48
CA ILE A 6 55.56 -3.07 -23.10
C ILE A 6 54.78 -1.93 -23.78
N ARG A 7 54.61 -2.01 -25.10
CA ARG A 7 53.67 -1.13 -25.86
C ARG A 7 52.24 -1.58 -25.59
N ILE A 8 51.43 -0.66 -25.14
CA ILE A 8 49.96 -0.82 -25.07
C ILE A 8 49.41 -0.25 -26.39
N ASP A 9 48.75 -1.08 -27.19
CA ASP A 9 48.08 -0.66 -28.43
C ASP A 9 46.87 0.20 -28.09
N PRO A 10 46.57 1.27 -28.86
CA PRO A 10 45.40 2.10 -28.62
C PRO A 10 44.12 1.36 -28.98
N ILE A 11 43.12 1.46 -28.06
CA ILE A 11 41.75 0.94 -28.22
C ILE A 11 41.18 1.44 -29.55
N SER A 12 40.58 0.55 -30.35
CA SER A 12 40.03 0.87 -31.68
C SER A 12 38.86 1.86 -31.59
N GLN A 13 38.90 2.90 -32.45
CA GLN A 13 37.90 3.97 -32.53
C GLN A 13 36.40 3.57 -32.50
N PRO A 14 35.96 2.40 -33.03
CA PRO A 14 34.54 2.01 -32.97
C PRO A 14 34.02 1.65 -31.57
N GLN A 15 34.90 1.27 -30.64
CA GLN A 15 34.48 0.98 -29.23
C GLN A 15 34.32 2.26 -28.42
N ALA A 16 35.17 3.27 -28.64
CA ALA A 16 35.05 4.55 -27.97
C ALA A 16 33.77 5.31 -28.37
N GLU A 17 33.39 5.25 -29.65
CA GLU A 17 32.14 5.88 -30.14
C GLU A 17 30.88 5.17 -29.63
N ALA A 18 30.92 3.87 -29.38
CA ALA A 18 29.82 3.13 -28.82
C ALA A 18 29.67 3.36 -27.29
N GLU A 19 30.77 3.54 -26.59
CA GLU A 19 30.76 3.89 -25.15
C GLU A 19 30.31 5.33 -24.93
N ASP A 20 30.73 6.29 -25.75
CA ASP A 20 30.26 7.67 -25.69
C ASP A 20 28.77 7.79 -26.02
N ALA A 21 28.28 7.07 -27.04
CA ALA A 21 26.84 7.05 -27.35
C ALA A 21 25.98 6.40 -26.20
N ALA A 22 26.50 5.40 -25.52
CA ALA A 22 25.85 4.78 -24.37
C ALA A 22 25.84 5.71 -23.15
N LEU A 23 26.91 6.47 -22.93
CA LEU A 23 26.99 7.51 -21.90
C LEU A 23 26.02 8.66 -22.17
N GLU A 24 25.93 9.15 -23.41
CA GLU A 24 24.98 10.22 -23.78
C GLU A 24 23.51 9.79 -23.60
N VAL A 25 23.16 8.53 -23.91
CA VAL A 25 21.83 7.99 -23.67
C VAL A 25 21.52 7.88 -22.18
N THR A 26 22.50 7.47 -21.37
CA THR A 26 22.36 7.35 -19.91
C THR A 26 22.24 8.75 -19.28
N GLU A 27 23.06 9.71 -19.69
CA GLU A 27 22.96 11.10 -19.21
C GLU A 27 21.67 11.81 -19.69
N ALA A 28 21.16 11.49 -20.88
CA ALA A 28 19.87 12.00 -21.34
C ALA A 28 18.69 11.41 -20.55
N GLN A 29 18.76 10.12 -20.18
CA GLN A 29 17.80 9.48 -19.31
C GLN A 29 17.87 10.00 -17.87
N GLU A 30 19.06 10.25 -17.34
CA GLU A 30 19.25 10.88 -16.03
C GLU A 30 18.74 12.32 -16.01
N ARG A 31 19.04 13.13 -17.06
CA ARG A 31 18.51 14.51 -17.19
C ARG A 31 16.99 14.55 -17.39
N GLN A 32 16.39 13.59 -18.09
CA GLN A 32 14.93 13.44 -18.13
C GLN A 32 14.34 13.00 -16.78
N GLY A 33 15.03 12.14 -16.06
CA GLY A 33 14.69 11.76 -14.68
C GLY A 33 14.82 12.95 -13.71
N GLU A 34 15.86 13.77 -13.84
CA GLU A 34 16.08 14.97 -13.03
C GLU A 34 15.10 16.11 -13.37
N GLN A 35 14.72 16.29 -14.64
CA GLN A 35 13.71 17.29 -15.03
C GLN A 35 12.28 16.89 -14.62
N MET A 36 11.97 15.58 -14.49
CA MET A 36 10.76 15.11 -13.84
C MET A 36 10.84 15.17 -12.31
N SER A 37 12.04 15.10 -11.71
CA SER A 37 12.31 15.24 -10.27
C SER A 37 12.16 16.68 -9.76
N ALA A 38 12.19 17.70 -10.62
CA ALA A 38 12.02 19.10 -10.21
C ALA A 38 10.57 19.53 -10.00
N ALA A 39 9.58 18.76 -10.42
CA ALA A 39 8.21 18.86 -9.93
C ALA A 39 8.07 17.90 -8.75
N THR A 40 8.16 18.42 -7.54
CA THR A 40 7.90 17.65 -6.30
C THR A 40 6.51 17.05 -6.39
N ILE A 41 6.40 15.86 -7.01
CA ILE A 41 5.17 15.06 -6.94
C ILE A 41 5.11 14.60 -5.50
N PRO A 42 4.05 14.96 -4.76
CA PRO A 42 4.01 14.76 -3.32
C PRO A 42 4.13 13.28 -2.96
N THR A 43 4.75 13.01 -1.82
CA THR A 43 4.73 11.70 -1.19
C THR A 43 3.27 11.31 -0.94
N HIS A 44 2.82 10.24 -1.59
CA HIS A 44 1.43 9.78 -1.56
C HIS A 44 1.18 8.78 -0.46
N GLY A 45 -0.09 8.67 -0.05
CA GLY A 45 -0.54 7.68 0.91
C GLY A 45 -0.33 8.06 2.38
N VAL A 46 -0.09 9.34 2.68
CA VAL A 46 -0.19 9.85 4.05
C VAL A 46 -1.64 10.24 4.29
N MET A 47 -2.23 9.70 5.35
CA MET A 47 -3.61 9.95 5.76
C MET A 47 -3.72 11.24 6.57
N GLU A 48 -4.95 11.79 6.69
CA GLU A 48 -5.19 12.96 7.53
C GLU A 48 -4.85 12.64 8.99
N GLY A 49 -4.03 13.49 9.62
CA GLY A 49 -3.54 13.33 10.99
C GLY A 49 -4.59 13.63 12.06
N GLY A 50 -4.15 13.71 13.33
CA GLY A 50 -4.99 14.11 14.47
C GLY A 50 -6.14 13.16 14.78
N GLY A 51 -6.02 11.85 14.44
CA GLY A 51 -7.07 10.86 14.68
C GLY A 51 -8.18 10.82 13.62
N SER A 52 -8.17 11.69 12.62
CA SER A 52 -9.22 11.76 11.59
C SER A 52 -9.34 10.43 10.82
N TYR A 53 -8.23 9.84 10.40
CA TYR A 53 -8.25 8.54 9.74
C TYR A 53 -8.90 7.46 10.63
N ASN A 54 -8.55 7.38 11.91
CA ASN A 54 -9.11 6.40 12.84
C ASN A 54 -10.63 6.49 12.98
N LEU A 55 -11.19 7.70 12.87
CA LEU A 55 -12.63 7.95 12.98
C LEU A 55 -13.39 7.60 11.70
N HIS A 56 -12.78 7.84 10.53
CA HIS A 56 -13.49 7.85 9.26
C HIS A 56 -13.11 6.71 8.31
N ALA A 57 -12.03 5.96 8.56
CA ALA A 57 -11.56 4.85 7.72
C ALA A 57 -12.34 3.55 7.94
N ARG A 58 -13.67 3.60 8.00
CA ARG A 58 -14.54 2.43 8.26
C ARG A 58 -14.52 1.41 7.14
N ILE A 59 -14.35 1.84 5.88
CA ILE A 59 -14.28 0.94 4.72
C ILE A 59 -13.02 0.09 4.77
N PRO A 60 -11.81 0.67 4.94
CA PRO A 60 -10.61 -0.13 5.18
C PRO A 60 -10.72 -1.07 6.40
N ALA A 61 -11.36 -0.63 7.48
CA ALA A 61 -11.64 -1.48 8.63
C ALA A 61 -12.55 -2.65 8.27
N GLY A 62 -13.63 -2.40 7.54
CA GLY A 62 -14.56 -3.43 7.06
C GLY A 62 -13.87 -4.45 6.15
N GLY A 63 -13.07 -3.98 5.18
CA GLY A 63 -12.28 -4.86 4.32
C GLY A 63 -11.25 -5.69 5.08
N GLY A 64 -10.56 -5.11 6.06
CA GLY A 64 -9.67 -5.83 6.96
C GLY A 64 -10.41 -6.91 7.75
N ASN A 65 -11.62 -6.61 8.24
CA ASN A 65 -12.44 -7.58 8.97
C ASN A 65 -12.86 -8.79 8.12
N LEU A 66 -13.14 -8.60 6.83
CA LEU A 66 -13.39 -9.72 5.89
C LEU A 66 -12.19 -10.65 5.77
N ALA A 67 -10.99 -10.15 5.97
CA ALA A 67 -9.77 -10.94 5.87
C ALA A 67 -9.33 -11.59 7.19
N LEU A 68 -10.00 -11.31 8.33
CA LEU A 68 -9.63 -11.88 9.63
C LEU A 68 -9.59 -13.42 9.64
N PRO A 69 -10.54 -14.16 9.05
CA PRO A 69 -10.45 -15.63 9.00
C PRO A 69 -9.16 -16.13 8.33
N TYR A 70 -8.73 -15.48 7.25
CA TYR A 70 -7.50 -15.82 6.54
C TYR A 70 -6.25 -15.50 7.36
N LEU A 71 -6.26 -14.38 8.10
CA LEU A 71 -5.17 -14.02 9.01
C LEU A 71 -5.08 -15.03 10.18
N GLU A 72 -6.21 -15.44 10.75
CA GLU A 72 -6.26 -16.47 11.80
C GLU A 72 -5.74 -17.82 11.29
N ASP A 73 -6.13 -18.23 10.07
CA ASP A 73 -5.65 -19.47 9.46
C ASP A 73 -4.16 -19.39 9.13
N ALA A 74 -3.68 -18.25 8.63
CA ALA A 74 -2.25 -17.98 8.45
C ALA A 74 -1.49 -18.10 9.79
N ALA A 75 -2.00 -17.52 10.87
CA ALA A 75 -1.40 -17.62 12.21
C ALA A 75 -1.39 -19.05 12.76
N ARG A 76 -2.49 -19.82 12.55
CA ARG A 76 -2.58 -21.24 12.94
C ARG A 76 -1.62 -22.13 12.16
N SER A 77 -1.32 -21.77 10.91
CA SER A 77 -0.49 -22.57 9.99
C SER A 77 0.98 -22.20 10.02
N LEU A 78 1.41 -21.19 10.78
CA LEU A 78 2.82 -20.81 10.88
C LEU A 78 3.70 -21.98 11.32
N ALA A 79 4.88 -22.11 10.70
CA ALA A 79 5.93 -22.99 11.18
C ALA A 79 6.61 -22.36 12.41
N VAL A 80 6.00 -22.52 13.58
CA VAL A 80 6.54 -21.99 14.83
C VAL A 80 7.80 -22.79 15.21
N ARG A 81 8.92 -22.08 15.34
CA ARG A 81 10.19 -22.69 15.74
C ARG A 81 10.18 -23.00 17.23
N PRO A 82 10.82 -24.10 17.65
CA PRO A 82 11.11 -24.34 19.05
C PRO A 82 11.98 -23.22 19.64
N GLY A 83 11.84 -22.94 20.93
CA GLY A 83 12.67 -21.97 21.64
C GLY A 83 11.88 -20.77 22.15
N THR A 84 12.62 -19.82 22.72
CA THR A 84 12.11 -18.63 23.41
C THR A 84 12.21 -17.34 22.59
N ASP A 85 12.79 -17.40 21.36
CA ASP A 85 12.89 -16.24 20.50
C ASP A 85 11.51 -15.61 20.27
N PRO A 86 11.38 -14.30 20.30
CA PRO A 86 10.13 -13.61 20.03
C PRO A 86 9.51 -14.02 18.69
N LEU A 87 8.19 -14.05 18.63
CA LEU A 87 7.46 -14.06 17.38
C LEU A 87 7.31 -12.61 16.88
N VAL A 88 7.58 -12.39 15.61
CA VAL A 88 7.52 -11.04 14.98
C VAL A 88 6.34 -10.97 14.03
N LEU A 89 5.39 -10.10 14.38
CA LEU A 89 4.26 -9.72 13.53
C LEU A 89 4.56 -8.35 12.94
N ALA A 90 4.46 -8.20 11.62
CA ALA A 90 4.68 -6.94 10.93
C ALA A 90 3.37 -6.42 10.32
N ASP A 91 3.02 -5.18 10.64
CA ASP A 91 1.85 -4.46 10.10
C ASP A 91 2.33 -3.39 9.13
N TYR A 92 2.29 -3.68 7.84
CA TYR A 92 2.80 -2.81 6.76
C TYR A 92 1.73 -1.83 6.30
N GLY A 93 1.92 -0.55 6.62
CA GLY A 93 0.98 0.54 6.35
C GLY A 93 -0.06 0.67 7.47
N SER A 94 0.42 0.80 8.69
CA SER A 94 -0.40 0.84 9.91
C SER A 94 -1.21 2.13 10.09
N SER A 95 -0.83 3.21 9.41
CA SER A 95 -1.39 4.55 9.60
C SER A 95 -1.42 4.93 11.09
N GLN A 96 -2.55 5.38 11.62
CA GLN A 96 -2.75 5.77 13.01
C GLN A 96 -3.16 4.60 13.94
N GLY A 97 -3.13 3.37 13.46
CA GLY A 97 -3.16 2.12 14.24
C GLY A 97 -4.52 1.55 14.61
N LYS A 98 -5.63 2.31 14.57
CA LYS A 98 -6.95 1.79 15.03
C LYS A 98 -7.37 0.53 14.25
N ASN A 99 -7.17 0.52 12.93
CA ASN A 99 -7.53 -0.59 12.06
C ASN A 99 -6.61 -1.81 12.24
N SER A 100 -5.48 -1.66 12.94
CA SER A 100 -4.56 -2.75 13.27
C SER A 100 -4.98 -3.53 14.53
N MET A 101 -5.83 -2.94 15.38
CA MET A 101 -6.16 -3.53 16.69
C MET A 101 -6.83 -4.91 16.56
N ALA A 102 -7.88 -5.02 15.76
CA ALA A 102 -8.60 -6.28 15.59
C ALA A 102 -7.75 -7.37 14.88
N PRO A 103 -7.06 -7.09 13.76
CA PRO A 103 -6.18 -8.07 13.11
C PRO A 103 -5.06 -8.57 14.02
N MET A 104 -4.34 -7.67 14.69
CA MET A 104 -3.25 -8.07 15.58
C MET A 104 -3.75 -8.89 16.77
N ARG A 105 -4.89 -8.51 17.38
CA ARG A 105 -5.52 -9.28 18.44
C ARG A 105 -5.90 -10.68 17.96
N ALA A 106 -6.50 -10.82 16.78
CA ALA A 106 -6.88 -12.10 16.20
C ALA A 106 -5.66 -13.00 15.98
N ALA A 107 -4.61 -12.47 15.38
CA ALA A 107 -3.36 -13.19 15.14
C ALA A 107 -2.70 -13.64 16.47
N ILE A 108 -2.56 -12.72 17.44
CA ILE A 108 -1.95 -13.01 18.74
C ILE A 108 -2.74 -14.10 19.47
N ARG A 109 -4.07 -14.02 19.51
CA ARG A 109 -4.91 -15.06 20.12
C ARG A 109 -4.65 -16.44 19.51
N CYS A 110 -4.57 -16.54 18.18
CA CYS A 110 -4.26 -17.80 17.49
C CYS A 110 -2.84 -18.30 17.83
N LEU A 111 -1.88 -17.42 17.94
CA LEU A 111 -0.50 -17.79 18.32
C LEU A 111 -0.43 -18.24 19.78
N ARG A 112 -1.10 -17.55 20.71
CA ARG A 112 -1.12 -17.91 22.14
C ARG A 112 -1.66 -19.31 22.39
N SER A 113 -2.66 -19.74 21.62
CA SER A 113 -3.18 -21.13 21.72
C SER A 113 -2.14 -22.20 21.35
N ARG A 114 -1.05 -21.82 20.65
CA ARG A 114 0.00 -22.73 20.16
C ARG A 114 1.30 -22.63 20.97
N VAL A 115 1.66 -21.43 21.43
CA VAL A 115 2.98 -21.17 22.05
C VAL A 115 2.88 -20.81 23.53
N GLY A 116 1.67 -20.67 24.08
CA GLY A 116 1.45 -20.21 25.45
C GLY A 116 1.70 -18.71 25.61
N ASN A 117 1.61 -18.23 26.87
CA ASN A 117 1.71 -16.79 27.19
C ASN A 117 3.13 -16.33 27.54
N GLU A 118 4.06 -17.26 27.77
CA GLU A 118 5.42 -16.93 28.17
C GLU A 118 6.28 -16.41 27.00
N ARG A 119 5.99 -16.82 25.78
CA ARG A 119 6.77 -16.41 24.60
C ARG A 119 6.45 -14.98 24.21
N ALA A 120 7.47 -14.15 24.08
CA ALA A 120 7.29 -12.77 23.62
C ALA A 120 6.74 -12.69 22.19
N VAL A 121 5.80 -11.75 21.98
CA VAL A 121 5.29 -11.37 20.65
C VAL A 121 5.63 -9.90 20.41
N MET A 122 6.37 -9.64 19.36
CA MET A 122 6.68 -8.29 18.89
C MET A 122 5.71 -7.93 17.77
N VAL A 123 4.97 -6.84 17.91
CA VAL A 123 4.13 -6.27 16.85
C VAL A 123 4.80 -5.00 16.35
N VAL A 124 5.20 -4.99 15.08
CA VAL A 124 5.94 -3.88 14.50
C VAL A 124 5.06 -3.18 13.46
N HIS A 125 4.62 -1.97 13.80
CA HIS A 125 3.85 -1.10 12.92
C HIS A 125 4.79 -0.34 11.99
N VAL A 126 4.59 -0.47 10.69
CA VAL A 126 5.44 0.12 9.66
C VAL A 126 4.62 1.12 8.87
N ASP A 127 5.09 2.36 8.80
CA ASP A 127 4.50 3.37 7.93
C ASP A 127 5.57 4.38 7.50
N GLN A 128 5.24 5.27 6.57
CA GLN A 128 6.16 6.31 6.12
C GLN A 128 6.59 7.20 7.30
N HIS A 129 7.78 7.78 7.21
CA HIS A 129 8.32 8.66 8.27
C HIS A 129 7.41 9.87 8.58
N ALA A 130 6.59 10.31 7.61
CA ALA A 130 5.63 11.41 7.77
C ALA A 130 4.29 11.00 8.39
N ASN A 131 4.10 9.70 8.74
CA ASN A 131 2.90 9.23 9.42
C ASN A 131 2.71 9.88 10.79
N ASP A 132 1.48 10.01 11.22
CA ASP A 132 1.15 10.49 12.58
C ASP A 132 1.40 9.40 13.63
N PHE A 133 2.68 9.21 13.97
CA PHE A 133 3.12 8.25 14.99
C PHE A 133 2.68 8.64 16.41
N ASN A 134 2.40 9.92 16.68
CA ASN A 134 1.88 10.33 17.97
C ASN A 134 0.50 9.71 18.22
N THR A 135 -0.40 9.83 17.25
CA THR A 135 -1.73 9.20 17.32
C THR A 135 -1.61 7.66 17.34
N LEU A 136 -0.69 7.07 16.59
CA LEU A 136 -0.44 5.62 16.65
C LEU A 136 -0.07 5.18 18.08
N PHE A 137 0.90 5.82 18.70
CA PHE A 137 1.31 5.47 20.08
C PHE A 137 0.22 5.75 21.12
N ASP A 138 -0.61 6.78 20.90
CA ASP A 138 -1.77 7.02 21.76
C ASP A 138 -2.77 5.86 21.68
N VAL A 139 -3.09 5.37 20.49
CA VAL A 139 -3.95 4.18 20.28
C VAL A 139 -3.33 2.94 20.93
N LEU A 140 -2.05 2.70 20.74
CA LEU A 140 -1.34 1.54 21.31
C LEU A 140 -1.32 1.55 22.83
N HIS A 141 -1.40 2.73 23.46
CA HIS A 141 -1.35 2.90 24.90
C HIS A 141 -2.75 2.99 25.55
N ASN A 142 -3.63 3.80 24.96
CA ASN A 142 -4.88 4.22 25.59
C ASN A 142 -6.15 3.52 25.05
N ASP A 143 -6.12 2.93 23.85
CA ASP A 143 -7.31 2.32 23.28
C ASP A 143 -7.74 1.08 24.10
N ALA A 144 -9.01 1.06 24.50
CA ALA A 144 -9.56 -0.07 25.27
C ALA A 144 -9.51 -1.41 24.49
N GLU A 145 -9.48 -1.32 23.17
CA GLU A 145 -9.39 -2.49 22.30
C GLU A 145 -7.95 -2.79 21.82
N ARG A 146 -6.93 -2.20 22.45
CA ARG A 146 -5.55 -2.50 22.09
C ARG A 146 -5.23 -3.98 22.28
N TYR A 147 -4.48 -4.55 21.35
CA TYR A 147 -4.19 -5.98 21.33
C TYR A 147 -3.30 -6.47 22.48
N SER A 148 -2.64 -5.56 23.22
CA SER A 148 -1.74 -5.86 24.35
C SER A 148 -2.42 -5.70 25.71
N VAL A 149 -3.73 -5.40 25.79
CA VAL A 149 -4.42 -5.00 27.04
C VAL A 149 -4.30 -6.06 28.15
N ASP A 150 -4.41 -7.32 27.82
CA ASP A 150 -4.40 -8.44 28.78
C ASP A 150 -3.17 -9.36 28.63
N ASP A 151 -2.15 -8.91 27.89
CA ASP A 151 -0.97 -9.73 27.59
C ASP A 151 0.33 -8.93 27.74
N PRO A 152 1.01 -9.03 28.90
CA PRO A 152 2.24 -8.29 29.17
C PRO A 152 3.44 -8.75 28.33
N ASN A 153 3.34 -9.91 27.65
CA ASN A 153 4.39 -10.43 26.77
C ASN A 153 4.15 -10.06 25.29
N VAL A 154 3.29 -9.06 25.02
CA VAL A 154 3.12 -8.43 23.70
C VAL A 154 3.73 -7.05 23.70
N PHE A 155 4.69 -6.83 22.82
CA PHE A 155 5.51 -5.61 22.73
C PHE A 155 5.23 -4.88 21.41
N PRO A 156 4.59 -3.69 21.45
CA PRO A 156 4.38 -2.85 20.27
C PRO A 156 5.64 -2.04 19.93
N PHE A 157 5.95 -1.96 18.64
CA PHE A 157 7.00 -1.15 18.05
C PHE A 157 6.48 -0.37 16.86
N ALA A 158 7.17 0.69 16.45
CA ALA A 158 6.90 1.39 15.21
C ALA A 158 8.18 1.68 14.43
N ILE A 159 8.11 1.63 13.10
CA ILE A 159 9.20 1.95 12.17
C ILE A 159 8.70 2.97 11.15
N GLY A 160 9.34 4.16 11.13
CA GLY A 160 9.07 5.22 10.16
C GLY A 160 9.86 5.01 8.87
N ARG A 161 9.45 4.05 8.03
CA ARG A 161 10.09 3.72 6.76
C ARG A 161 9.06 3.19 5.76
N SER A 162 9.25 3.48 4.48
CA SER A 162 8.40 2.94 3.43
C SER A 162 8.48 1.41 3.37
N PHE A 163 7.35 0.74 3.22
CA PHE A 163 7.32 -0.71 2.98
C PHE A 163 7.84 -1.10 1.57
N TYR A 164 8.18 -0.12 0.74
CA TYR A 164 8.94 -0.31 -0.50
C TYR A 164 10.46 -0.24 -0.30
N GLU A 165 10.89 -0.25 0.95
CA GLU A 165 12.29 -0.35 1.37
C GLU A 165 12.53 -1.61 2.20
N ASN A 166 13.81 -1.85 2.56
CA ASN A 166 14.14 -2.90 3.54
C ASN A 166 13.76 -2.43 4.94
N VAL A 167 12.71 -3.01 5.50
CA VAL A 167 12.21 -2.66 6.85
C VAL A 167 12.82 -3.57 7.91
N PHE A 168 12.93 -4.85 7.60
CA PHE A 168 13.48 -5.86 8.51
C PHE A 168 14.77 -6.50 7.94
N PRO A 169 15.64 -7.01 8.80
CA PRO A 169 16.66 -7.97 8.38
C PRO A 169 16.02 -9.21 7.73
N ARG A 170 16.86 -10.01 7.07
CA ARG A 170 16.39 -11.25 6.44
C ARG A 170 15.78 -12.21 7.46
N GLU A 171 14.65 -12.83 7.10
CA GLU A 171 14.02 -13.92 7.84
C GLU A 171 13.70 -13.59 9.31
N GLN A 172 13.24 -12.36 9.58
CA GLN A 172 12.84 -11.93 10.91
C GLN A 172 11.32 -12.00 11.14
N VAL A 173 10.50 -11.86 10.10
CA VAL A 173 9.05 -11.74 10.22
C VAL A 173 8.41 -13.12 10.16
N ASP A 174 7.62 -13.48 11.18
CA ASP A 174 6.82 -14.70 11.22
C ASP A 174 5.49 -14.52 10.48
N LEU A 175 4.79 -13.42 10.72
CA LEU A 175 3.51 -13.09 10.11
C LEU A 175 3.47 -11.64 9.66
N GLY A 176 3.24 -11.41 8.39
CA GLY A 176 3.01 -10.09 7.81
C GLY A 176 1.52 -9.83 7.59
N TRP A 177 1.10 -8.60 7.82
CA TRP A 177 -0.20 -8.05 7.50
C TRP A 177 -0.02 -6.74 6.73
N CYS A 178 -0.78 -6.56 5.65
CA CYS A 178 -0.81 -5.32 4.89
C CYS A 178 -2.24 -5.08 4.42
N SER A 179 -2.92 -4.08 4.97
CA SER A 179 -4.32 -3.81 4.65
C SER A 179 -4.47 -2.41 4.07
N TYR A 180 -4.98 -2.30 2.85
CA TYR A 180 -5.21 -1.06 2.11
C TYR A 180 -3.98 -0.16 1.91
N ALA A 181 -2.78 -0.64 2.23
CA ALA A 181 -1.55 0.14 2.08
C ALA A 181 -0.86 -0.09 0.73
N ALA A 182 -0.70 -1.34 0.29
CA ALA A 182 0.02 -1.64 -0.95
C ALA A 182 -0.74 -1.24 -2.25
N VAL A 183 -1.88 -0.57 -2.13
CA VAL A 183 -2.57 0.14 -3.22
C VAL A 183 -1.84 1.42 -3.62
N TRP A 184 -1.11 2.03 -2.69
CA TRP A 184 -0.37 3.27 -2.92
C TRP A 184 0.93 2.99 -3.67
N LEU A 185 1.12 3.69 -4.80
CA LEU A 185 2.33 3.61 -5.61
C LEU A 185 3.49 4.38 -4.96
N ARG A 186 4.72 4.00 -5.25
CA ARG A 186 5.92 4.73 -4.82
C ARG A 186 5.95 6.16 -5.36
N HIS A 187 5.53 6.33 -6.61
CA HIS A 187 5.43 7.63 -7.27
C HIS A 187 4.32 7.61 -8.32
N ILE A 188 3.85 8.79 -8.67
CA ILE A 188 2.88 8.99 -9.73
C ILE A 188 3.62 8.99 -11.07
N PRO A 189 3.29 8.08 -11.99
CA PRO A 189 4.03 7.97 -13.25
C PRO A 189 3.63 9.02 -14.28
N ALA A 190 2.44 9.60 -14.18
CA ALA A 190 1.94 10.61 -15.12
C ALA A 190 0.81 11.44 -14.52
N LEU A 191 0.59 12.66 -15.02
CA LEU A 191 -0.59 13.45 -14.72
C LEU A 191 -1.80 12.84 -15.44
N ILE A 192 -2.99 12.97 -14.80
CA ILE A 192 -4.24 12.43 -15.34
C ILE A 192 -5.07 13.56 -15.94
N PRO A 193 -5.27 13.62 -17.26
CA PRO A 193 -6.09 14.64 -17.87
C PRO A 193 -7.54 14.57 -17.39
N GLY A 194 -8.05 15.69 -16.85
CA GLY A 194 -9.47 15.85 -16.48
C GLY A 194 -9.95 15.08 -15.26
N HIS A 195 -9.10 14.25 -14.62
CA HIS A 195 -9.46 13.51 -13.42
C HIS A 195 -8.29 13.43 -12.43
N PHE A 196 -8.50 12.91 -11.23
CA PHE A 196 -7.46 12.69 -10.22
C PHE A 196 -7.18 11.21 -9.93
N ALA A 197 -8.07 10.31 -10.30
CA ALA A 197 -7.97 8.89 -9.96
C ALA A 197 -7.50 8.04 -11.15
N SER A 198 -6.58 7.09 -10.90
CA SER A 198 -5.97 6.23 -11.90
C SER A 198 -6.96 5.36 -12.68
N VAL A 199 -8.13 5.07 -12.12
CA VAL A 199 -9.19 4.30 -12.78
C VAL A 199 -9.83 5.04 -13.96
N ALA A 200 -9.73 6.36 -14.00
CA ALA A 200 -10.19 7.19 -15.13
C ALA A 200 -9.15 7.31 -16.27
N CYS A 201 -7.95 6.73 -16.10
CA CYS A 201 -6.90 6.80 -17.12
C CYS A 201 -7.21 5.92 -18.34
N THR A 202 -6.80 6.39 -19.51
CA THR A 202 -6.84 5.65 -20.77
C THR A 202 -5.52 5.82 -21.54
N GLY A 203 -5.31 5.01 -22.58
CA GLY A 203 -4.16 5.14 -23.48
C GLY A 203 -2.81 5.05 -22.77
N GLU A 204 -1.88 5.91 -23.14
CA GLU A 204 -0.49 5.92 -22.62
C GLU A 204 -0.42 6.22 -21.13
N VAL A 205 -1.29 7.10 -20.60
CA VAL A 205 -1.36 7.38 -19.17
C VAL A 205 -1.74 6.13 -18.38
N ARG A 206 -2.73 5.37 -18.88
CA ARG A 206 -3.10 4.09 -18.26
C ARG A 206 -1.95 3.10 -18.29
N ALA A 207 -1.25 2.97 -19.42
CA ALA A 207 -0.11 2.07 -19.56
C ALA A 207 1.03 2.44 -18.58
N ALA A 208 1.30 3.72 -18.36
CA ALA A 208 2.29 4.17 -17.39
C ALA A 208 1.91 3.78 -15.95
N PHE A 209 0.63 3.93 -15.56
CA PHE A 209 0.15 3.48 -14.25
C PHE A 209 0.18 1.95 -14.11
N ASP A 210 -0.17 1.21 -15.15
CA ASP A 210 -0.13 -0.26 -15.14
C ASP A 210 1.30 -0.76 -14.94
N LEU A 211 2.29 -0.17 -15.62
CA LEU A 211 3.70 -0.51 -15.48
C LEU A 211 4.21 -0.20 -14.07
N GLN A 212 3.99 1.02 -13.57
CA GLN A 212 4.38 1.42 -12.22
C GLN A 212 3.78 0.51 -11.16
N ALA A 213 2.49 0.16 -11.29
CA ALA A 213 1.80 -0.69 -10.35
C ALA A 213 2.35 -2.14 -10.35
N ALA A 214 2.75 -2.65 -11.52
CA ALA A 214 3.37 -3.96 -11.66
C ALA A 214 4.76 -3.98 -11.01
N ASP A 215 5.60 -2.97 -11.26
CA ASP A 215 6.94 -2.85 -10.70
C ASP A 215 6.89 -2.71 -9.16
N ASP A 216 5.99 -1.87 -8.65
CA ASP A 216 5.80 -1.68 -7.22
C ASP A 216 5.32 -2.97 -6.53
N TRP A 217 4.43 -3.72 -7.16
CA TRP A 217 3.96 -4.99 -6.62
C TRP A 217 5.07 -6.03 -6.57
N ARG A 218 5.86 -6.18 -7.64
CA ARG A 218 7.03 -7.07 -7.65
C ARG A 218 8.08 -6.67 -6.62
N LEU A 219 8.34 -5.37 -6.46
CA LEU A 219 9.26 -4.87 -5.43
C LEU A 219 8.75 -5.20 -4.02
N PHE A 220 7.47 -4.92 -3.73
CA PHE A 220 6.87 -5.26 -2.45
C PHE A 220 7.02 -6.74 -2.14
N LEU A 221 6.67 -7.62 -3.07
CA LEU A 221 6.80 -9.07 -2.92
C LEU A 221 8.25 -9.49 -2.67
N SER A 222 9.21 -8.94 -3.41
CA SER A 222 10.64 -9.26 -3.25
C SER A 222 11.16 -8.91 -1.86
N LEU A 223 10.76 -7.75 -1.33
CA LEU A 223 11.12 -7.30 0.01
C LEU A 223 10.49 -8.21 1.08
N ARG A 224 9.23 -8.57 0.93
CA ARG A 224 8.54 -9.47 1.87
C ARG A 224 9.08 -10.90 1.78
N ALA A 225 9.41 -11.39 0.58
CA ALA A 225 10.09 -12.67 0.40
C ALA A 225 11.42 -12.75 1.17
N ARG A 226 12.14 -11.62 1.26
CA ARG A 226 13.39 -11.53 2.01
C ARG A 226 13.15 -11.48 3.52
N GLU A 227 12.16 -10.73 3.99
CA GLU A 227 11.93 -10.43 5.41
C GLU A 227 11.20 -11.56 6.15
N LEU A 228 10.30 -12.25 5.46
CA LEU A 228 9.60 -13.40 6.03
C LEU A 228 10.58 -14.55 6.32
N ARG A 229 10.33 -15.26 7.40
CA ARG A 229 10.98 -16.53 7.72
C ARG A 229 10.44 -17.65 6.86
N VAL A 230 11.21 -18.70 6.65
CA VAL A 230 10.70 -19.94 6.07
C VAL A 230 9.54 -20.47 6.90
N GLY A 231 8.41 -20.76 6.26
CA GLY A 231 7.15 -21.13 6.90
C GLY A 231 6.36 -19.96 7.48
N GLY A 232 6.87 -18.71 7.34
CA GLY A 232 6.13 -17.50 7.64
C GLY A 232 5.07 -17.20 6.57
N ARG A 233 4.11 -16.33 6.91
CA ARG A 233 3.00 -15.96 6.04
C ARG A 233 2.83 -14.45 5.94
N LEU A 234 2.26 -14.02 4.83
CA LEU A 234 1.84 -12.64 4.59
C LEU A 234 0.39 -12.63 4.13
N VAL A 235 -0.44 -11.85 4.81
CA VAL A 235 -1.82 -11.57 4.38
C VAL A 235 -1.88 -10.15 3.86
N VAL A 236 -2.38 -9.99 2.62
CA VAL A 236 -2.51 -8.68 1.98
C VAL A 236 -3.96 -8.46 1.61
N VAL A 237 -4.48 -7.29 1.98
CA VAL A 237 -5.86 -6.85 1.69
C VAL A 237 -5.79 -5.59 0.84
N PHE A 238 -6.45 -5.61 -0.31
CA PHE A 238 -6.47 -4.51 -1.27
C PHE A 238 -7.87 -4.01 -1.55
N PRO A 239 -8.06 -2.71 -1.82
CA PRO A 239 -9.16 -2.29 -2.67
C PRO A 239 -8.94 -2.89 -4.06
N GLY A 240 -9.91 -3.68 -4.53
CA GLY A 240 -9.86 -4.40 -5.79
C GLY A 240 -10.68 -3.73 -6.88
N LEU A 241 -10.70 -4.38 -8.04
CA LEU A 241 -11.60 -4.07 -9.13
C LEU A 241 -12.56 -5.25 -9.33
N SER A 242 -13.79 -4.98 -9.73
CA SER A 242 -14.71 -6.01 -10.23
C SER A 242 -14.16 -6.66 -11.51
N ASP A 243 -14.79 -7.71 -11.97
CA ASP A 243 -14.41 -8.37 -13.24
C ASP A 243 -14.52 -7.40 -14.44
N GLU A 244 -15.49 -6.47 -14.41
CA GLU A 244 -15.70 -5.41 -15.41
C GLU A 244 -14.68 -4.27 -15.27
N GLY A 245 -13.96 -4.19 -14.16
CA GLY A 245 -12.93 -3.20 -13.89
C GLY A 245 -13.43 -1.96 -13.15
N ALA A 246 -14.60 -2.03 -12.51
CA ALA A 246 -15.10 -0.97 -11.63
C ALA A 246 -14.48 -1.06 -10.24
N THR A 247 -14.25 0.10 -9.60
CA THR A 247 -13.84 0.18 -8.19
C THR A 247 -15.02 0.13 -7.23
N GLY A 248 -16.20 0.56 -7.74
CA GLY A 248 -17.38 0.85 -6.94
C GLY A 248 -17.37 2.24 -6.29
N PHE A 249 -16.27 2.97 -6.37
CA PHE A 249 -16.15 4.35 -5.84
C PHE A 249 -16.43 5.43 -6.89
N GLU A 250 -16.81 5.08 -8.11
CA GLU A 250 -17.00 6.00 -9.23
C GLU A 250 -17.97 7.14 -8.88
N PRO A 251 -19.14 6.92 -8.22
CA PRO A 251 -20.04 8.02 -7.86
C PRO A 251 -19.39 9.06 -6.94
N LEU A 252 -18.60 8.61 -5.96
CA LEU A 252 -17.89 9.45 -5.02
C LEU A 252 -16.75 10.22 -5.71
N PHE A 253 -15.94 9.52 -6.51
CA PHE A 253 -14.80 10.13 -7.21
C PHE A 253 -15.25 11.11 -8.29
N ASN A 254 -16.29 10.80 -9.05
CA ASN A 254 -16.83 11.71 -10.05
C ASN A 254 -17.42 12.98 -9.42
N SER A 255 -18.16 12.84 -8.30
CA SER A 255 -18.67 13.99 -7.55
C SER A 255 -17.55 14.89 -7.03
N ALA A 256 -16.50 14.31 -6.47
CA ALA A 256 -15.34 15.06 -6.00
C ALA A 256 -14.60 15.74 -7.18
N ASN A 257 -14.48 15.04 -8.32
CA ASN A 257 -13.83 15.58 -9.50
C ASN A 257 -14.57 16.77 -10.12
N GLU A 258 -15.89 16.71 -10.19
CA GLU A 258 -16.74 17.83 -10.61
C GLU A 258 -16.53 19.04 -9.69
N ILE A 259 -16.55 18.82 -8.37
CA ILE A 259 -16.35 19.89 -7.38
C ILE A 259 -14.96 20.52 -7.51
N LEU A 260 -13.91 19.73 -7.76
CA LEU A 260 -12.58 20.27 -8.03
C LEU A 260 -12.55 21.16 -9.26
N GLY A 261 -13.34 20.87 -10.31
CA GLY A 261 -13.54 21.74 -11.46
C GLY A 261 -14.21 23.07 -11.06
N GLU A 262 -15.31 23.01 -10.30
CA GLU A 262 -16.00 24.20 -9.78
C GLU A 262 -15.06 25.08 -8.94
N MET A 263 -14.21 24.47 -8.09
CA MET A 263 -13.23 25.19 -7.27
C MET A 263 -12.15 25.90 -8.11
N VAL A 264 -11.86 25.40 -9.32
CA VAL A 264 -11.00 26.12 -10.27
C VAL A 264 -11.74 27.34 -10.85
N ASP A 265 -12.98 27.18 -11.26
CA ASP A 265 -13.81 28.27 -11.79
C ASP A 265 -14.02 29.38 -10.73
N GLU A 266 -14.18 28.99 -9.48
CA GLU A 266 -14.26 29.88 -8.31
C GLU A 266 -12.91 30.47 -7.88
N ARG A 267 -11.80 30.09 -8.52
CA ARG A 267 -10.42 30.51 -8.21
C ARG A 267 -9.92 30.14 -6.80
N VAL A 268 -10.51 29.14 -6.19
CA VAL A 268 -10.05 28.56 -4.93
C VAL A 268 -8.80 27.71 -5.18
N VAL A 269 -8.80 26.97 -6.30
CA VAL A 269 -7.70 26.11 -6.77
C VAL A 269 -7.18 26.67 -8.08
N GLY A 270 -5.86 26.80 -8.22
CA GLY A 270 -5.24 27.20 -9.48
C GLY A 270 -5.33 26.07 -10.53
N ALA A 271 -5.45 26.41 -11.82
CA ALA A 271 -5.52 25.44 -12.89
C ALA A 271 -4.31 24.48 -12.90
N ASP A 272 -3.11 24.98 -12.61
CA ASP A 272 -1.90 24.14 -12.54
C ASP A 272 -1.82 23.33 -11.25
N GLU A 273 -2.37 23.82 -10.13
CA GLU A 273 -2.54 23.01 -8.90
C GLU A 273 -3.49 21.84 -9.20
N ARG A 274 -4.63 22.11 -9.88
CA ARG A 274 -5.62 21.08 -10.25
C ARG A 274 -5.01 19.97 -11.12
N LYS A 275 -4.16 20.32 -12.10
CA LYS A 275 -3.46 19.32 -12.93
C LYS A 275 -2.56 18.38 -12.12
N ARG A 276 -1.95 18.88 -11.04
CA ARG A 276 -1.10 18.09 -10.15
C ARG A 276 -1.85 17.29 -9.09
N MET A 277 -3.16 17.52 -8.94
CA MET A 277 -4.02 16.74 -8.04
C MET A 277 -4.28 15.36 -8.64
N VAL A 278 -3.39 14.41 -8.33
CA VAL A 278 -3.47 13.02 -8.78
C VAL A 278 -3.30 12.10 -7.57
N LEU A 279 -4.12 11.06 -7.46
CA LEU A 279 -3.95 10.03 -6.45
C LEU A 279 -2.98 8.96 -6.95
N GLY A 280 -1.97 8.66 -6.14
CA GLY A 280 -1.07 7.54 -6.35
C GLY A 280 -1.69 6.17 -5.99
N ALA A 281 -3.00 6.10 -5.79
CA ALA A 281 -3.68 4.85 -5.50
C ALA A 281 -4.02 4.10 -6.80
N TYR A 282 -3.66 2.82 -6.86
CA TYR A 282 -3.92 1.95 -8.01
C TYR A 282 -4.56 0.63 -7.54
N PRO A 283 -5.90 0.53 -7.57
CA PRO A 283 -6.58 -0.72 -7.30
C PRO A 283 -6.26 -1.75 -8.40
N ARG A 284 -6.01 -3.00 -8.00
CA ARG A 284 -5.55 -4.07 -8.90
C ARG A 284 -6.64 -5.08 -9.16
N ARG A 285 -6.65 -5.62 -10.38
CA ARG A 285 -7.41 -6.83 -10.70
C ARG A 285 -6.71 -8.05 -10.12
N ARG A 286 -7.47 -9.11 -9.84
CA ARG A 286 -6.93 -10.39 -9.38
C ARG A 286 -5.80 -10.90 -10.29
N ALA A 287 -5.97 -10.79 -11.62
CA ALA A 287 -4.96 -11.20 -12.58
C ALA A 287 -3.62 -10.44 -12.42
N GLN A 288 -3.67 -9.13 -12.10
CA GLN A 288 -2.48 -8.32 -11.87
C GLN A 288 -1.76 -8.68 -10.55
N LEU A 289 -2.50 -9.11 -9.53
CA LEU A 289 -1.91 -9.61 -8.29
C LEU A 289 -1.20 -10.96 -8.47
N LEU A 290 -1.77 -11.84 -9.29
CA LEU A 290 -1.24 -13.17 -9.56
C LEU A 290 -0.15 -13.21 -10.64
N GLU A 291 -0.04 -12.18 -11.47
CA GLU A 291 0.90 -12.13 -12.60
C GLU A 291 2.35 -12.47 -12.21
N PRO A 292 2.93 -11.93 -11.11
CA PRO A 292 4.31 -12.25 -10.72
C PRO A 292 4.54 -13.73 -10.40
N PHE A 293 3.50 -14.45 -9.99
CA PHE A 293 3.62 -15.86 -9.57
C PHE A 293 3.60 -16.85 -10.73
N GLY A 294 3.16 -16.42 -11.91
CA GLY A 294 3.15 -17.26 -13.12
C GLY A 294 2.25 -18.50 -12.99
N ARG A 295 2.62 -19.57 -13.72
CA ARG A 295 1.84 -20.83 -13.75
C ARG A 295 2.10 -21.74 -12.56
N GLU A 296 3.17 -21.51 -11.83
CA GLU A 296 3.60 -22.34 -10.69
C GLU A 296 3.10 -21.78 -9.36
N ASP A 297 2.31 -20.68 -9.38
CA ASP A 297 1.86 -19.94 -8.20
C ASP A 297 3.00 -19.57 -7.24
N GLN A 298 4.21 -19.30 -7.80
CA GLN A 298 5.42 -18.98 -7.04
C GLN A 298 6.11 -17.74 -7.57
N PHE A 299 6.52 -16.88 -6.65
CA PHE A 299 7.39 -15.73 -6.91
C PHE A 299 8.55 -15.73 -5.93
N GLN A 300 9.79 -15.96 -6.43
CA GLN A 300 10.96 -16.22 -5.60
C GLN A 300 10.70 -17.37 -4.61
N SER A 301 10.62 -17.07 -3.30
CA SER A 301 10.32 -18.05 -2.27
C SER A 301 8.88 -17.92 -1.72
N LEU A 302 8.03 -17.11 -2.33
CA LEU A 302 6.63 -16.97 -1.95
C LEU A 302 5.74 -17.83 -2.83
N SER A 303 4.77 -18.51 -2.23
CA SER A 303 3.68 -19.20 -2.92
C SER A 303 2.33 -18.63 -2.52
N VAL A 304 1.36 -18.66 -3.44
CA VAL A 304 -0.02 -18.23 -3.19
C VAL A 304 -0.77 -19.37 -2.52
N GLU A 305 -1.24 -19.17 -1.28
CA GLU A 305 -2.13 -20.12 -0.59
C GLU A 305 -3.61 -19.76 -0.83
N HIS A 306 -3.90 -18.47 -0.98
CA HIS A 306 -5.27 -17.98 -1.19
C HIS A 306 -5.28 -16.67 -1.96
N CYS A 307 -6.30 -16.48 -2.81
CA CYS A 307 -6.59 -15.20 -3.46
C CYS A 307 -8.09 -15.13 -3.79
N ALA A 308 -8.83 -14.26 -3.11
CA ALA A 308 -10.27 -14.09 -3.29
C ALA A 308 -10.67 -12.62 -3.41
N LEU A 309 -11.77 -12.38 -4.11
CA LEU A 309 -12.45 -11.09 -4.24
C LEU A 309 -13.75 -11.13 -3.45
N PHE A 310 -14.00 -10.09 -2.66
CA PHE A 310 -15.21 -9.88 -1.89
C PHE A 310 -15.85 -8.56 -2.28
N ASP A 311 -17.16 -8.51 -2.20
CA ASP A 311 -17.94 -7.26 -2.23
C ASP A 311 -18.24 -6.84 -0.79
N LEU A 312 -17.77 -5.64 -0.41
CA LEU A 312 -18.06 -5.02 0.87
C LEU A 312 -19.18 -4.00 0.70
N PRO A 313 -20.38 -4.27 1.24
CA PRO A 313 -21.48 -3.34 1.16
C PRO A 313 -21.19 -2.00 1.83
N ASP A 314 -21.79 -0.94 1.30
CA ASP A 314 -21.76 0.38 1.93
C ASP A 314 -22.67 0.44 3.17
N GLY A 315 -22.04 0.37 4.35
CA GLY A 315 -22.77 0.43 5.62
C GLY A 315 -23.47 1.79 5.86
N ALA A 316 -22.95 2.89 5.28
CA ALA A 316 -23.63 4.18 5.37
C ALA A 316 -24.90 4.21 4.52
N TRP A 317 -24.87 3.58 3.35
CA TRP A 317 -26.04 3.42 2.51
C TRP A 317 -27.10 2.50 3.15
N THR A 318 -26.66 1.41 3.75
CA THR A 318 -27.56 0.50 4.48
C THR A 318 -28.31 1.21 5.61
N ASP A 319 -27.60 2.04 6.40
CA ASP A 319 -28.20 2.82 7.46
C ASP A 319 -29.20 3.87 6.89
N TYR A 320 -28.82 4.56 5.80
CA TYR A 320 -29.69 5.50 5.11
C TYR A 320 -30.98 4.86 4.58
N GLN A 321 -30.90 3.63 4.07
CA GLN A 321 -32.09 2.90 3.63
C GLN A 321 -33.04 2.58 4.78
N LEU A 322 -32.56 2.48 6.01
CA LEU A 322 -33.34 2.20 7.19
C LEU A 322 -33.94 3.45 7.82
N ASP A 323 -33.18 4.56 7.90
CA ASP A 323 -33.55 5.75 8.67
C ASP A 323 -33.88 6.98 7.81
N GLY A 324 -33.58 6.95 6.48
CA GLY A 324 -33.78 8.07 5.57
C GLY A 324 -32.88 9.28 5.83
N ASN A 325 -31.83 9.14 6.69
CA ASN A 325 -30.98 10.23 7.10
C ASN A 325 -29.88 10.53 6.05
N VAL A 326 -30.23 11.29 5.03
CA VAL A 326 -29.32 11.69 3.94
C VAL A 326 -28.15 12.54 4.42
N GLU A 327 -28.34 13.34 5.48
CA GLU A 327 -27.27 14.15 6.08
C GLU A 327 -26.17 13.28 6.71
N SER A 328 -26.57 12.20 7.38
CA SER A 328 -25.63 11.21 7.91
C SER A 328 -24.86 10.52 6.80
N LEU A 329 -25.55 10.09 5.73
CA LEU A 329 -24.92 9.46 4.56
C LEU A 329 -23.88 10.39 3.93
N GLY A 330 -24.27 11.62 3.56
CA GLY A 330 -23.39 12.59 2.92
C GLY A 330 -22.19 12.95 3.80
N SER A 331 -22.40 13.12 5.11
CA SER A 331 -21.33 13.41 6.06
C SER A 331 -20.31 12.28 6.17
N ARG A 332 -20.77 11.03 6.27
CA ARG A 332 -19.88 9.85 6.40
C ARG A 332 -19.03 9.64 5.15
N HIS A 333 -19.62 9.79 3.96
CA HIS A 333 -18.91 9.66 2.71
C HIS A 333 -17.91 10.79 2.47
N ALA A 334 -18.30 12.05 2.77
CA ALA A 334 -17.39 13.20 2.63
C ALA A 334 -16.21 13.10 3.61
N ALA A 335 -16.47 12.75 4.87
CA ALA A 335 -15.42 12.58 5.87
C ALA A 335 -14.47 11.42 5.55
N PHE A 336 -14.99 10.30 5.02
CA PHE A 336 -14.17 9.21 4.50
C PHE A 336 -13.25 9.68 3.35
N PHE A 337 -13.80 10.40 2.37
CA PHE A 337 -13.02 10.96 1.26
C PHE A 337 -11.93 11.90 1.76
N ARG A 338 -12.27 12.78 2.71
CA ARG A 338 -11.35 13.72 3.33
C ARG A 338 -10.20 12.98 4.00
N ALA A 339 -10.48 12.07 4.91
CA ALA A 339 -9.46 11.41 5.72
C ALA A 339 -8.42 10.63 4.90
N ILE A 340 -8.80 10.11 3.73
CA ILE A 340 -7.94 9.21 2.94
C ILE A 340 -7.33 9.92 1.72
N PHE A 341 -8.11 10.70 0.97
CA PHE A 341 -7.70 11.19 -0.34
C PHE A 341 -7.30 12.66 -0.36
N VAL A 342 -7.94 13.49 0.48
CA VAL A 342 -7.70 14.94 0.47
C VAL A 342 -6.27 15.32 0.82
N PRO A 343 -5.54 14.68 1.76
CA PRO A 343 -4.15 15.01 2.01
C PRO A 343 -3.27 14.90 0.75
N SER A 344 -3.47 13.84 -0.04
CA SER A 344 -2.75 13.65 -1.31
C SER A 344 -3.09 14.74 -2.34
N LEU A 345 -4.37 15.09 -2.49
CA LEU A 345 -4.81 16.16 -3.41
C LEU A 345 -4.33 17.54 -2.94
N ALA A 346 -4.46 17.84 -1.66
CA ALA A 346 -4.04 19.10 -1.06
C ALA A 346 -2.53 19.36 -1.17
N SER A 347 -1.72 18.32 -1.29
CA SER A 347 -0.28 18.43 -1.44
C SER A 347 0.15 19.17 -2.73
N ALA A 348 -0.73 19.22 -3.75
CA ALA A 348 -0.52 20.04 -4.95
C ALA A 348 -0.57 21.56 -4.67
N ILE A 349 -1.08 21.97 -3.51
CA ILE A 349 -1.17 23.36 -3.04
C ILE A 349 0.04 23.65 -2.15
N SER A 350 0.87 24.61 -2.52
CA SER A 350 2.11 24.91 -1.79
C SER A 350 1.87 25.55 -0.42
N ASP A 351 0.89 26.45 -0.32
CA ASP A 351 0.58 27.18 0.91
C ASP A 351 -0.18 26.32 1.92
N ALA A 352 0.37 26.18 3.14
CA ALA A 352 -0.19 25.33 4.18
C ALA A 352 -1.57 25.82 4.69
N GLY A 353 -1.77 27.15 4.79
CA GLY A 353 -3.06 27.73 5.20
C GLY A 353 -4.16 27.45 4.16
N ARG A 354 -3.80 27.56 2.86
CA ARG A 354 -4.72 27.25 1.77
C ARG A 354 -5.07 25.74 1.73
N ARG A 355 -4.12 24.83 2.09
CA ARG A 355 -4.41 23.39 2.13
C ARG A 355 -5.53 23.05 3.10
N LEU A 356 -5.53 23.63 4.29
CA LEU A 356 -6.58 23.41 5.28
C LEU A 356 -7.93 23.97 4.79
N ALA A 357 -7.94 25.22 4.32
CA ALA A 357 -9.16 25.84 3.77
C ALA A 357 -9.71 25.07 2.56
N PHE A 358 -8.84 24.54 1.70
CA PHE A 358 -9.20 23.67 0.59
C PHE A 358 -9.87 22.38 1.07
N ALA A 359 -9.27 21.71 2.08
CA ALA A 359 -9.80 20.47 2.63
C ALA A 359 -11.21 20.66 3.22
N ASP A 360 -11.39 21.71 4.02
CA ASP A 360 -12.67 22.03 4.65
C ASP A 360 -13.75 22.36 3.60
N LEU A 361 -13.41 23.17 2.60
CA LEU A 361 -14.35 23.56 1.55
C LEU A 361 -14.73 22.37 0.64
N LEU A 362 -13.75 21.53 0.28
CA LEU A 362 -14.00 20.35 -0.53
C LEU A 362 -14.92 19.36 0.20
N GLU A 363 -14.66 19.09 1.47
CA GLU A 363 -15.54 18.25 2.29
C GLU A 363 -16.97 18.80 2.37
N GLN A 364 -17.12 20.10 2.64
CA GLN A 364 -18.42 20.75 2.72
C GLN A 364 -19.20 20.66 1.41
N LYS A 365 -18.55 20.97 0.27
CA LYS A 365 -19.16 20.88 -1.06
C LYS A 365 -19.53 19.42 -1.40
N LEU A 366 -18.63 18.48 -1.08
CA LEU A 366 -18.85 17.05 -1.34
C LEU A 366 -20.01 16.51 -0.50
N LYS A 367 -20.07 16.82 0.79
CA LYS A 367 -21.22 16.48 1.66
C LYS A 367 -22.53 16.96 1.04
N ARG A 368 -22.61 18.25 0.66
CA ARG A 368 -23.81 18.82 0.04
C ARG A 368 -24.20 18.08 -1.24
N ARG A 369 -23.24 17.83 -2.15
CA ARG A 369 -23.46 17.10 -3.41
C ARG A 369 -23.98 15.69 -3.17
N LEU A 370 -23.44 14.98 -2.19
CA LEU A 370 -23.84 13.62 -1.85
C LEU A 370 -25.22 13.57 -1.16
N CYS A 371 -25.62 14.62 -0.45
CA CYS A 371 -26.99 14.75 0.04
C CYS A 371 -28.00 15.05 -1.07
N GLU A 372 -27.63 15.86 -2.07
CA GLU A 372 -28.47 16.19 -3.23
C GLU A 372 -28.62 15.01 -4.20
N ARG A 373 -27.60 14.16 -4.31
CA ARG A 373 -27.51 13.00 -5.21
C ARG A 373 -27.07 11.77 -4.45
N PRO A 374 -27.90 11.24 -3.52
CA PRO A 374 -27.53 10.09 -2.74
C PRO A 374 -27.38 8.85 -3.62
N ALA A 375 -26.25 8.17 -3.48
CA ALA A 375 -25.95 6.94 -4.19
C ALA A 375 -25.11 6.03 -3.29
N PRO A 376 -25.29 4.69 -3.40
CA PRO A 376 -24.37 3.74 -2.78
C PRO A 376 -23.03 3.78 -3.49
N PHE A 377 -21.99 3.37 -2.79
CA PHE A 377 -20.78 2.90 -3.42
C PHE A 377 -20.42 1.51 -2.89
N HIS A 378 -19.80 0.71 -3.72
CA HIS A 378 -19.31 -0.60 -3.34
C HIS A 378 -17.81 -0.50 -3.02
N SER A 379 -17.29 -1.45 -2.27
CA SER A 379 -15.85 -1.61 -2.14
C SER A 379 -15.50 -3.06 -2.45
N PHE A 380 -14.91 -3.28 -3.60
CA PHE A 380 -14.35 -4.60 -3.92
C PHE A 380 -13.06 -4.79 -3.13
N VAL A 381 -12.97 -5.90 -2.41
CA VAL A 381 -11.85 -6.21 -1.52
C VAL A 381 -11.19 -7.50 -1.98
N GLN A 382 -9.91 -7.43 -2.32
CA GLN A 382 -9.11 -8.61 -2.63
C GLN A 382 -8.26 -8.99 -1.42
N THR A 383 -8.33 -10.26 -1.02
CA THR A 383 -7.48 -10.82 0.03
C THR A 383 -6.56 -11.87 -0.57
N MET A 384 -5.27 -11.76 -0.29
CA MET A 384 -4.25 -12.71 -0.71
C MET A 384 -3.48 -13.22 0.50
N VAL A 385 -3.25 -14.53 0.56
CA VAL A 385 -2.39 -15.18 1.56
C VAL A 385 -1.20 -15.79 0.84
N LEU A 386 -0.02 -15.41 1.28
CA LEU A 386 1.27 -15.87 0.75
C LEU A 386 2.03 -16.63 1.83
N ALA A 387 2.68 -17.73 1.46
CA ALA A 387 3.55 -18.49 2.33
C ALA A 387 4.99 -18.44 1.84
N LYS A 388 5.96 -18.27 2.75
CA LYS A 388 7.38 -18.39 2.46
C LYS A 388 7.80 -19.85 2.46
N GLN A 389 8.21 -20.36 1.29
CA GLN A 389 8.70 -21.70 1.10
C GLN A 389 10.19 -21.81 1.45
N ALA A 390 10.61 -23.00 1.85
CA ALA A 390 12.05 -23.32 1.91
C ALA A 390 12.66 -23.26 0.50
N PRO A 391 13.94 -22.88 0.38
CA PRO A 391 14.63 -23.00 -0.90
C PRO A 391 14.55 -24.43 -1.41
N ALA A 392 14.28 -24.61 -2.73
CA ALA A 392 14.31 -25.94 -3.34
C ALA A 392 15.70 -26.56 -3.11
N VAL A 393 15.75 -27.71 -2.48
CA VAL A 393 17.00 -28.47 -2.32
C VAL A 393 17.39 -28.97 -3.70
N THR A 394 18.37 -28.34 -4.34
CA THR A 394 18.97 -28.87 -5.56
C THR A 394 19.65 -30.20 -5.18
N PRO A 395 19.23 -31.34 -5.73
CA PRO A 395 19.88 -32.60 -5.42
C PRO A 395 21.37 -32.50 -5.84
N PRO A 396 22.31 -33.04 -5.04
CA PRO A 396 23.73 -33.01 -5.40
C PRO A 396 23.90 -33.61 -6.78
N ALA A 397 24.67 -32.93 -7.63
CA ALA A 397 25.01 -33.44 -8.95
C ALA A 397 25.55 -34.87 -8.80
N ARG A 398 24.90 -35.86 -9.43
CA ARG A 398 25.40 -37.23 -9.43
C ARG A 398 26.81 -37.21 -10.02
N SER A 399 27.81 -37.48 -9.20
CA SER A 399 29.17 -37.73 -9.67
C SER A 399 29.12 -38.87 -10.67
N SER A 400 29.44 -38.57 -11.92
CA SER A 400 29.61 -39.60 -12.94
C SER A 400 30.73 -40.56 -12.49
N PRO A 401 30.53 -41.87 -12.54
CA PRO A 401 31.61 -42.80 -12.23
C PRO A 401 32.71 -42.61 -13.29
N SER A 402 33.91 -42.28 -12.84
CA SER A 402 35.12 -42.29 -13.67
C SER A 402 35.33 -43.71 -14.17
N LYS A 403 35.36 -43.86 -15.49
CA LYS A 403 35.82 -45.08 -16.16
C LYS A 403 37.33 -45.15 -16.14
#